data_7dcb20c804f849b4bb161155b997c98e
#
_entry.id   7dcb20c804f849b4bb161155b997c98e
#
_cell.length_a   1.000
_cell.length_b   1.000
_cell.length_c   1.000
_cell.angle_alpha   90.00
_cell.angle_beta   90.00
_cell.angle_gamma   90.00
#
_symmetry.space_group_name_H-M   'P 1'
#
loop_
_entity.id
_entity.type
_entity.pdbx_description
1 polymer ?
#
loop_
_entity_poly.entity_id
_entity_poly.type
_entity_poly.pdbx_seq_one_letter_code
_entity_poly.pdbx_strand_id
1 'polypeptide(L)'
;MSWKNTIIDAHLAVTDSVSHYRRLKSDRYFVWAEDGTNDLSSDGVHTERAVVGTTDLYTKNEFDPWADELEAAFEAAGISYYRNSVQYEEETGYIHTEWVWEVPVDGDDQI
;
A
#
# COMPACT_ATOMS: atom_id res chain seq x y z
N MET A 1 -10.45 11.16 -9.58
CA MET A 1 -9.29 10.25 -9.75
C MET A 1 -9.62 8.90 -9.14
N SER A 2 -9.30 7.83 -9.80
CA SER A 2 -9.64 6.51 -9.27
C SER A 2 -8.70 6.15 -8.10
N TRP A 3 -9.23 5.41 -7.15
CA TRP A 3 -8.45 4.93 -6.01
C TRP A 3 -7.27 4.06 -6.48
N LYS A 4 -7.47 3.30 -7.57
CA LYS A 4 -6.41 2.46 -8.15
C LYS A 4 -5.23 3.30 -8.59
N ASN A 5 -5.49 4.36 -9.32
CA ASN A 5 -4.43 5.25 -9.79
C ASN A 5 -3.73 5.93 -8.62
N THR A 6 -4.47 6.29 -7.59
CA THR A 6 -3.89 6.92 -6.40
C THR A 6 -2.87 6.00 -5.75
N ILE A 7 -3.22 4.73 -5.54
CA ILE A 7 -2.30 3.78 -4.91
C ILE A 7 -1.15 3.39 -5.85
N ILE A 8 -1.42 3.20 -7.12
CA ILE A 8 -0.39 2.87 -8.11
C ILE A 8 0.63 3.98 -8.21
N ASP A 9 0.17 5.23 -8.34
CA ASP A 9 1.06 6.39 -8.51
C ASP A 9 1.92 6.62 -7.27
N ALA A 10 1.39 6.36 -6.08
CA ALA A 10 2.17 6.48 -4.85
C ALA A 10 3.37 5.51 -4.86
N HIS A 11 3.16 4.28 -5.30
CA HIS A 11 4.26 3.31 -5.41
C HIS A 11 5.24 3.70 -6.51
N LEU A 12 4.74 4.13 -7.66
CA LEU A 12 5.60 4.52 -8.79
C LEU A 12 6.41 5.77 -8.50
N ALA A 13 5.99 6.58 -7.53
CA ALA A 13 6.79 7.72 -7.07
C ALA A 13 8.09 7.26 -6.40
N VAL A 14 8.15 6.02 -5.91
CA VAL A 14 9.34 5.45 -5.29
C VAL A 14 10.14 4.62 -6.29
N THR A 15 9.47 3.70 -6.98
CA THR A 15 10.14 2.76 -7.89
C THR A 15 9.13 2.15 -8.85
N ASP A 16 9.60 1.67 -9.99
CA ASP A 16 8.78 0.85 -10.90
C ASP A 16 8.87 -0.65 -10.57
N SER A 17 9.65 -1.03 -9.57
CA SER A 17 9.75 -2.42 -9.12
C SER A 17 8.59 -2.74 -8.19
N VAL A 18 7.39 -2.81 -8.74
CA VAL A 18 6.11 -2.93 -8.03
C VAL A 18 5.24 -3.96 -8.72
N SER A 19 4.54 -4.75 -7.94
CA SER A 19 3.62 -5.76 -8.45
C SER A 19 2.29 -5.67 -7.71
N HIS A 20 1.21 -6.01 -8.42
CA HIS A 20 -0.11 -6.17 -7.83
C HIS A 20 -0.34 -7.65 -7.58
N TYR A 21 -0.60 -8.03 -6.33
CA TYR A 21 -0.87 -9.39 -5.83
C TYR A 21 0.34 -10.33 -5.81
N ARG A 22 1.24 -10.23 -6.76
CA ARG A 22 2.23 -11.29 -7.01
C ARG A 22 3.61 -10.91 -6.51
N ARG A 23 4.28 -11.85 -5.86
CA ARG A 23 5.69 -11.68 -5.52
C ARG A 23 6.54 -11.73 -6.80
N LEU A 24 7.60 -10.95 -6.80
CA LEU A 24 8.55 -10.89 -7.91
C LEU A 24 9.79 -11.74 -7.59
N LYS A 25 10.55 -12.06 -8.62
CA LYS A 25 11.87 -12.67 -8.48
C LYS A 25 12.92 -11.54 -8.51
N SER A 26 12.98 -10.80 -7.44
CA SER A 26 13.85 -9.64 -7.32
C SER A 26 14.27 -9.51 -5.87
N ASP A 27 15.41 -8.89 -5.63
CA ASP A 27 15.93 -8.68 -4.27
C ASP A 27 15.33 -7.42 -3.61
N ARG A 28 14.55 -6.63 -4.34
CA ARG A 28 14.02 -5.37 -3.83
C ARG A 28 12.79 -4.94 -4.62
N TYR A 29 11.61 -5.01 -3.99
CA TYR A 29 10.36 -4.68 -4.68
C TYR A 29 9.21 -4.51 -3.70
N PHE A 30 8.15 -3.85 -4.17
CA PHE A 30 6.87 -3.76 -3.48
C PHE A 30 5.85 -4.71 -4.09
N VAL A 31 4.97 -5.23 -3.24
CA VAL A 31 3.74 -5.90 -3.67
C VAL A 31 2.59 -5.22 -2.95
N TRP A 32 1.53 -4.87 -3.65
CA TRP A 32 0.34 -4.31 -3.01
C TRP A 32 -0.90 -5.09 -3.42
N ALA A 33 -1.92 -5.03 -2.58
CA ALA A 33 -3.19 -5.67 -2.84
C ALA A 33 -4.29 -4.96 -2.06
N GLU A 34 -5.44 -4.81 -2.70
CA GLU A 34 -6.64 -4.41 -1.98
C GLU A 34 -7.21 -5.63 -1.25
N ASP A 35 -7.67 -5.42 -0.03
CA ASP A 35 -8.21 -6.49 0.81
C ASP A 35 -9.72 -6.40 0.96
N GLY A 36 -10.29 -5.22 0.81
CA GLY A 36 -11.71 -5.01 0.99
C GLY A 36 -12.06 -3.54 1.08
N THR A 37 -13.21 -3.27 1.62
CA THR A 37 -13.71 -1.91 1.77
C THR A 37 -14.05 -1.62 3.23
N ASN A 38 -13.96 -0.34 3.57
CA ASN A 38 -14.40 0.16 4.85
C ASN A 38 -15.43 1.24 4.57
N ASP A 39 -16.68 0.95 4.91
CA ASP A 39 -17.78 1.85 4.65
C ASP A 39 -18.22 2.51 5.95
N LEU A 40 -18.20 3.83 5.98
CA LEU A 40 -18.70 4.60 7.10
C LEU A 40 -20.11 5.09 6.74
N SER A 41 -21.11 4.65 7.50
CA SER A 41 -22.49 5.06 7.31
C SER A 41 -22.93 5.90 8.51
N SER A 42 -23.44 7.08 8.21
CA SER A 42 -24.05 7.95 9.22
C SER A 42 -25.54 7.97 8.96
N ASP A 43 -26.32 7.50 9.92
CA ASP A 43 -27.79 7.47 9.87
C ASP A 43 -28.37 6.70 8.68
N GLY A 44 -27.56 5.89 8.02
CA GLY A 44 -28.02 5.09 6.89
C GLY A 44 -28.33 5.89 5.63
N VAL A 45 -28.03 7.17 5.62
CA VAL A 45 -28.39 8.07 4.52
C VAL A 45 -27.22 8.33 3.59
N HIS A 46 -26.04 8.43 4.14
CA HIS A 46 -24.84 8.76 3.36
C HIS A 46 -23.68 7.91 3.86
N THR A 47 -22.94 7.37 2.93
CA THR A 47 -21.82 6.49 3.22
C THR A 47 -20.55 7.03 2.61
N GLU A 48 -19.53 7.21 3.44
CA GLU A 48 -18.18 7.41 2.97
C GLU A 48 -17.55 6.04 2.83
N ARG A 49 -16.84 5.84 1.74
CA ARG A 49 -16.23 4.56 1.43
C ARG A 49 -14.74 4.70 1.26
N ALA A 50 -14.02 3.67 1.65
CA ALA A 50 -12.59 3.57 1.43
C ALA A 50 -12.23 2.16 1.01
N VAL A 51 -11.21 2.04 0.18
CA VAL A 51 -10.60 0.74 -0.11
C VAL A 51 -9.48 0.53 0.90
N VAL A 52 -9.46 -0.62 1.54
CA VAL A 52 -8.42 -1.03 2.47
C VAL A 52 -7.52 -2.03 1.77
N GLY A 53 -6.23 -1.88 1.96
CA GLY A 53 -5.29 -2.81 1.38
C GLY A 53 -4.00 -2.87 2.15
N THR A 54 -3.06 -3.63 1.61
CA THR A 54 -1.73 -3.79 2.17
C THR A 54 -0.67 -3.56 1.11
N THR A 55 0.49 -3.15 1.57
CA THR A 55 1.70 -3.10 0.76
C THR A 55 2.81 -3.80 1.52
N ASP A 56 3.56 -4.63 0.83
CA ASP A 56 4.71 -5.31 1.37
C ASP A 56 5.95 -4.86 0.62
N LEU A 57 6.99 -4.52 1.37
CA LEU A 57 8.33 -4.31 0.81
C LEU A 57 9.17 -5.52 1.12
N TYR A 58 9.70 -6.14 0.09
CA TYR A 58 10.71 -7.18 0.22
C TYR A 58 12.05 -6.60 -0.20
N THR A 59 13.01 -6.59 0.70
CA THR A 59 14.33 -6.02 0.44
C THR A 59 15.39 -6.77 1.23
N LYS A 60 16.62 -6.74 0.76
CA LYS A 60 17.76 -7.29 1.49
C LYS A 60 18.59 -6.19 2.14
N ASN A 61 18.13 -4.94 2.02
CA ASN A 61 18.81 -3.78 2.59
C ASN A 61 18.24 -3.45 3.96
N GLU A 62 19.08 -3.42 4.98
CA GLU A 62 18.65 -2.93 6.29
C GLU A 62 18.30 -1.44 6.20
N PHE A 63 17.24 -1.04 6.88
CA PHE A 63 16.78 0.37 6.90
C PHE A 63 16.63 0.95 5.50
N ASP A 64 16.00 0.18 4.61
CA ASP A 64 15.85 0.57 3.22
C ASP A 64 15.10 1.90 3.10
N PRO A 65 15.69 2.92 2.45
CA PRO A 65 15.04 4.22 2.31
C PRO A 65 13.73 4.18 1.52
N TRP A 66 13.47 3.13 0.76
CA TRP A 66 12.18 2.98 0.07
C TRP A 66 11.01 2.94 1.05
N ALA A 67 11.23 2.45 2.27
CA ALA A 67 10.17 2.44 3.28
C ALA A 67 9.72 3.86 3.62
N ASP A 68 10.67 4.74 3.90
CA ASP A 68 10.37 6.14 4.23
C ASP A 68 9.84 6.89 3.01
N GLU A 69 10.37 6.60 1.83
CA GLU A 69 9.90 7.23 0.59
C GLU A 69 8.45 6.84 0.28
N LEU A 70 8.08 5.58 0.52
CA LEU A 70 6.70 5.14 0.34
C LEU A 70 5.75 5.86 1.31
N GLU A 71 6.16 5.97 2.57
CA GLU A 71 5.34 6.68 3.57
C GLU A 71 5.14 8.14 3.18
N ALA A 72 6.18 8.80 2.70
CA ALA A 72 6.07 10.17 2.20
C ALA A 72 5.14 10.26 0.98
N ALA A 73 5.20 9.28 0.09
CA ALA A 73 4.33 9.25 -1.08
C ALA A 73 2.86 9.02 -0.69
N PHE A 74 2.60 8.15 0.31
CA PHE A 74 1.25 7.96 0.85
C PHE A 74 0.71 9.27 1.43
N GLU A 75 1.52 9.97 2.22
CA GLU A 75 1.10 11.22 2.83
C GLU A 75 0.81 12.28 1.77
N ALA A 76 1.65 12.40 0.75
CA ALA A 76 1.43 13.35 -0.34
C ALA A 76 0.17 13.03 -1.15
N ALA A 77 -0.21 11.78 -1.23
CA ALA A 77 -1.40 11.33 -1.98
C ALA A 77 -2.67 11.32 -1.13
N GLY A 78 -2.60 11.65 0.14
CA GLY A 78 -3.75 11.61 1.04
C GLY A 78 -4.18 10.20 1.42
N ILE A 79 -3.28 9.23 1.34
CA ILE A 79 -3.54 7.85 1.73
C ILE A 79 -3.24 7.69 3.20
N SER A 80 -4.21 7.20 3.97
CA SER A 80 -4.00 6.87 5.37
C SER A 80 -3.28 5.53 5.47
N TYR A 81 -2.33 5.42 6.38
CA TYR A 81 -1.55 4.19 6.50
C TYR A 81 -0.98 4.01 7.90
N TYR A 82 -0.57 2.80 8.20
CA TYR A 82 0.37 2.54 9.30
C TYR A 82 1.29 1.38 8.92
N ARG A 83 2.50 1.43 9.47
CA ARG A 83 3.48 0.36 9.30
C ARG A 83 3.14 -0.73 10.31
N ASN A 84 2.68 -1.87 9.81
CA ASN A 84 2.13 -2.94 10.64
C ASN A 84 3.21 -3.87 11.21
N SER A 85 4.18 -4.22 10.40
CA SER A 85 5.22 -5.15 10.85
C SER A 85 6.50 -5.00 10.04
N VAL A 86 7.61 -5.40 10.67
CA VAL A 86 8.89 -5.58 10.00
C VAL A 86 9.42 -6.93 10.46
N GLN A 87 9.70 -7.82 9.53
CA GLN A 87 10.14 -9.17 9.82
C GLN A 87 11.37 -9.54 8.98
N TYR A 88 12.30 -10.24 9.60
CA TYR A 88 13.46 -10.78 8.89
C TYR A 88 13.21 -12.25 8.59
N GLU A 89 13.37 -12.64 7.34
CA GLU A 89 13.24 -14.02 6.88
C GLU A 89 14.65 -14.62 6.75
N GLU A 90 15.04 -15.43 7.70
CA GLU A 90 16.41 -15.99 7.73
C GLU A 90 16.74 -16.82 6.49
N GLU A 91 15.78 -17.61 6.00
CA GLU A 91 16.01 -18.53 4.89
C GLU A 91 16.28 -17.79 3.56
N THR A 92 15.69 -16.63 3.38
CA THR A 92 15.78 -15.89 2.13
C THR A 92 16.69 -14.67 2.23
N GLY A 93 16.90 -14.16 3.44
CA GLY A 93 17.60 -12.91 3.69
C GLY A 93 16.75 -11.69 3.45
N TYR A 94 15.46 -11.83 3.16
CA TYR A 94 14.57 -10.69 2.99
C TYR A 94 14.23 -10.07 4.34
N ILE A 95 14.18 -8.75 4.32
CA ILE A 95 13.51 -7.96 5.34
C ILE A 95 12.16 -7.60 4.74
N HIS A 96 11.10 -7.99 5.41
CA HIS A 96 9.73 -7.84 4.93
C HIS A 96 9.00 -6.82 5.78
N THR A 97 8.67 -5.68 5.20
CA THR A 97 7.90 -4.63 5.87
C THR A 97 6.50 -4.61 5.29
N GLU A 98 5.50 -4.55 6.17
CA GLU A 98 4.10 -4.49 5.74
C GLU A 98 3.45 -3.21 6.24
N TRP A 99 2.72 -2.56 5.32
CA TRP A 99 1.83 -1.43 5.64
C TRP A 99 0.39 -1.83 5.40
N VAL A 100 -0.49 -1.30 6.22
CA VAL A 100 -1.94 -1.31 5.97
C VAL A 100 -2.33 0.10 5.60
N TRP A 101 -3.13 0.24 4.55
CA TRP A 101 -3.53 1.56 4.06
C TRP A 101 -5.01 1.62 3.71
N GLU A 102 -5.53 2.85 3.68
CA GLU A 102 -6.88 3.14 3.21
C GLU A 102 -6.85 4.28 2.22
N VAL A 103 -7.58 4.11 1.12
CA VAL A 103 -7.74 5.13 0.09
C VAL A 103 -9.22 5.50 0.00
N PRO A 104 -9.56 6.79 0.16
CA PRO A 104 -10.95 7.23 -0.03
C PRO A 104 -11.41 6.95 -1.46
N VAL A 105 -12.68 6.61 -1.60
CA VAL A 105 -13.29 6.28 -2.89
C VAL A 105 -14.37 7.31 -3.19
N ASP A 106 -14.30 7.92 -4.37
CA ASP A 106 -15.36 8.77 -4.86
C ASP A 106 -16.60 7.92 -5.18
N GLY A 107 -17.78 8.52 -5.10
CA GLY A 107 -19.03 7.79 -5.27
C GLY A 107 -19.15 7.01 -6.57
N ASP A 108 -18.45 7.44 -7.62
CA ASP A 108 -18.48 6.81 -8.94
C ASP A 108 -17.37 5.80 -9.18
N ASP A 109 -16.43 5.67 -8.26
CA ASP A 109 -15.32 4.72 -8.40
C ASP A 109 -15.82 3.29 -8.25
N GLN A 110 -15.26 2.43 -9.07
CA GLN A 110 -15.48 1.00 -8.94
C GLN A 110 -14.45 0.38 -8.00
N ILE A 111 -14.94 -0.44 -7.14
CA ILE A 111 -14.13 -1.22 -6.21
C ILE A 111 -14.07 -2.71 -6.67
#